data_52bb241e6e99bdff11a98426702c5e2d
#
_entry.id   52bb241e6e99bdff11a98426702c5e2d
#
_cell.length_a   1.000
_cell.length_b   1.000
_cell.length_c   1.000
_cell.angle_alpha   90.00
_cell.angle_beta   90.00
_cell.angle_gamma   90.00
#
_symmetry.space_group_name_H-M   'P 1'
#
loop_
_entity.id
_entity.type
_entity.pdbx_description
1 polymer ?
#
loop_
_entity_poly.entity_id
_entity_poly.type
_entity_poly.pdbx_seq_one_letter_code
_entity_poly.pdbx_strand_id
1 'polypeptide(L)'
;PVVNGAVHDDALNVNMVTCGGQATIPMVAAVSRVAKVHYGEIIASISSKSAGPGTRANIDEFTETTSKAIEVVGGAAKGKAIIILNPAEPPLMMRDTVYCLSEMADEDEIAASVERMAADVQKYVAGYRLKQKVQFDIIPASRPINIPGVGPRMSGLKTSVFLEVEGAAHYLPAYAGNLDIMTSAAKTTAERMAARILATAATAA
;
A
#
# COMPACT_ATOMS: atom_id res chain seq x y z
N PRO A 1 9.54 1.57 -0.43
CA PRO A 1 10.57 2.40 -1.08
C PRO A 1 10.15 3.86 -1.31
N VAL A 2 8.96 4.11 -1.88
CA VAL A 2 8.52 5.45 -2.39
C VAL A 2 7.91 6.37 -1.33
N VAL A 3 7.46 5.87 -0.19
CA VAL A 3 6.82 6.70 0.86
C VAL A 3 7.84 7.29 1.80
N ASN A 4 8.60 6.44 2.48
CA ASN A 4 9.55 6.82 3.54
C ASN A 4 10.92 6.14 3.40
N GLY A 5 11.20 5.50 2.27
CA GLY A 5 12.44 4.73 2.11
C GLY A 5 13.72 5.52 2.38
N ALA A 6 13.79 6.78 1.94
CA ALA A 6 14.99 7.60 2.09
C ALA A 6 15.41 7.86 3.55
N VAL A 7 14.46 7.84 4.51
CA VAL A 7 14.80 8.03 5.94
C VAL A 7 15.44 6.80 6.58
N HIS A 8 15.50 5.68 5.87
CA HIS A 8 16.05 4.41 6.33
C HIS A 8 17.33 3.98 5.61
N ASP A 9 17.91 4.85 4.79
CA ASP A 9 19.09 4.50 3.97
C ASP A 9 20.32 4.16 4.82
N ASP A 10 20.38 4.63 6.06
CA ASP A 10 21.47 4.31 7.03
C ASP A 10 21.11 3.15 7.98
N ALA A 11 19.94 2.57 7.86
CA ALA A 11 19.51 1.50 8.74
C ALA A 11 20.25 0.19 8.41
N LEU A 12 20.66 -0.56 9.45
CA LEU A 12 21.25 -1.89 9.28
C LEU A 12 20.20 -2.96 8.93
N ASN A 13 18.94 -2.69 9.25
CA ASN A 13 17.82 -3.59 9.01
C ASN A 13 16.56 -2.76 8.71
N VAL A 14 15.78 -3.19 7.74
CA VAL A 14 14.52 -2.55 7.36
C VAL A 14 13.40 -3.57 7.30
N ASN A 15 12.23 -3.19 7.79
CA ASN A 15 11.03 -4.00 7.69
C ASN A 15 10.25 -3.61 6.42
N MET A 16 10.00 -4.58 5.54
CA MET A 16 9.25 -4.38 4.30
C MET A 16 7.73 -4.50 4.48
N VAL A 17 7.25 -4.62 5.70
CA VAL A 17 5.83 -4.73 6.06
C VAL A 17 5.21 -6.03 5.51
N THR A 18 4.30 -5.93 4.53
CA THR A 18 3.61 -7.05 3.90
C THR A 18 3.39 -6.77 2.42
N CYS A 19 3.05 -7.79 1.63
CA CYS A 19 2.73 -7.62 0.21
C CYS A 19 1.54 -6.68 -0.01
N GLY A 20 0.46 -6.85 0.75
CA GLY A 20 -0.67 -5.94 0.71
C GLY A 20 -0.30 -4.54 1.17
N GLY A 21 0.58 -4.41 2.17
CA GLY A 21 1.11 -3.13 2.61
C GLY A 21 1.94 -2.42 1.53
N GLN A 22 2.83 -3.13 0.84
CA GLN A 22 3.61 -2.56 -0.27
C GLN A 22 2.71 -2.08 -1.43
N ALA A 23 1.60 -2.76 -1.68
CA ALA A 23 0.67 -2.37 -2.72
C ALA A 23 -0.20 -1.17 -2.32
N THR A 24 -0.66 -1.09 -1.08
CA THR A 24 -1.76 -0.20 -0.69
C THR A 24 -1.34 1.02 0.13
N ILE A 25 -0.32 0.89 0.99
CA ILE A 25 0.14 2.02 1.83
C ILE A 25 0.62 3.22 1.02
N PRO A 26 1.27 3.07 -0.16
CA PRO A 26 1.57 4.20 -1.01
C PRO A 26 0.34 5.03 -1.39
N MET A 27 -0.81 4.39 -1.61
CA MET A 27 -2.06 5.09 -1.94
C MET A 27 -2.62 5.85 -0.74
N VAL A 28 -2.59 5.26 0.46
CA VAL A 28 -2.95 5.97 1.71
C VAL A 28 -2.06 7.18 1.89
N ALA A 29 -0.74 7.03 1.72
CA ALA A 29 0.22 8.12 1.83
C ALA A 29 -0.01 9.21 0.77
N ALA A 30 -0.41 8.84 -0.45
CA ALA A 30 -0.74 9.80 -1.50
C ALA A 30 -1.93 10.69 -1.11
N VAL A 31 -2.97 10.11 -0.50
CA VAL A 31 -4.11 10.87 0.04
C VAL A 31 -3.65 11.73 1.22
N SER A 32 -2.87 11.17 2.15
CA SER A 32 -2.38 11.86 3.35
C SER A 32 -1.48 13.06 3.04
N ARG A 33 -0.85 13.10 1.87
CA ARG A 33 -0.06 14.26 1.42
C ARG A 33 -0.92 15.48 1.05
N VAL A 34 -2.20 15.27 0.76
CA VAL A 34 -3.14 16.31 0.34
C VAL A 34 -4.11 16.65 1.46
N ALA A 35 -4.61 15.65 2.18
CA ALA A 35 -5.62 15.84 3.23
C ALA A 35 -5.30 14.98 4.46
N LYS A 36 -5.68 15.45 5.64
CA LYS A 36 -5.56 14.65 6.86
C LYS A 36 -6.49 13.45 6.81
N VAL A 37 -5.92 12.25 6.82
CA VAL A 37 -6.65 11.00 6.79
C VAL A 37 -6.99 10.56 8.21
N HIS A 38 -8.28 10.48 8.51
CA HIS A 38 -8.78 10.00 9.81
C HIS A 38 -8.78 8.48 9.91
N TYR A 39 -9.06 7.82 8.77
CA TYR A 39 -9.16 6.37 8.69
C TYR A 39 -8.72 5.86 7.33
N GLY A 40 -7.84 4.86 7.34
CA GLY A 40 -7.42 4.13 6.17
C GLY A 40 -7.77 2.65 6.30
N GLU A 41 -8.49 2.09 5.32
CA GLU A 41 -8.78 0.65 5.26
C GLU A 41 -8.28 0.09 3.95
N ILE A 42 -7.61 -1.07 4.02
CA ILE A 42 -7.18 -1.79 2.83
C ILE A 42 -7.75 -3.20 2.80
N ILE A 43 -8.10 -3.64 1.61
CA ILE A 43 -8.51 -5.01 1.34
C ILE A 43 -7.56 -5.54 0.27
N ALA A 44 -6.67 -6.46 0.66
CA ALA A 44 -5.76 -7.12 -0.25
C ALA A 44 -6.30 -8.50 -0.64
N SER A 45 -6.59 -8.69 -1.93
CA SER A 45 -7.07 -9.96 -2.48
C SER A 45 -5.97 -10.59 -3.33
N ILE A 46 -5.42 -11.70 -2.85
CA ILE A 46 -4.39 -12.48 -3.54
C ILE A 46 -4.92 -13.84 -3.95
N SER A 47 -4.34 -14.44 -4.98
CA SER A 47 -4.65 -15.83 -5.32
C SER A 47 -4.31 -16.76 -4.14
N SER A 48 -5.21 -17.66 -3.81
CA SER A 48 -4.96 -18.70 -2.80
C SER A 48 -3.73 -19.54 -3.11
N LYS A 49 -3.39 -19.70 -4.39
CA LYS A 49 -2.19 -20.42 -4.85
C LYS A 49 -0.88 -19.69 -4.56
N SER A 50 -0.90 -18.37 -4.42
CA SER A 50 0.27 -17.56 -4.07
C SER A 50 0.43 -17.32 -2.55
N ALA A 51 -0.45 -17.90 -1.73
CA ALA A 51 -0.39 -17.86 -0.27
C ALA A 51 0.23 -19.15 0.26
N GLY A 52 1.47 -19.08 0.74
CA GLY A 52 2.17 -20.22 1.33
C GLY A 52 1.66 -20.61 2.73
N PRO A 53 2.17 -21.70 3.31
CA PRO A 53 1.81 -22.15 4.66
C PRO A 53 2.04 -21.07 5.73
N GLY A 54 3.14 -20.31 5.63
CA GLY A 54 3.46 -19.21 6.55
C GLY A 54 2.40 -18.12 6.56
N THR A 55 1.95 -17.65 5.38
CA THR A 55 0.87 -16.67 5.26
C THR A 55 -0.42 -17.16 5.90
N ARG A 56 -0.77 -18.44 5.67
CA ARG A 56 -1.99 -19.03 6.22
C ARG A 56 -1.96 -19.18 7.73
N ALA A 57 -0.78 -19.48 8.28
CA ALA A 57 -0.60 -19.64 9.74
C ALA A 57 -0.55 -18.28 10.48
N ASN A 58 -0.20 -17.18 9.76
CA ASN A 58 0.07 -15.87 10.37
C ASN A 58 -0.83 -14.76 9.79
N ILE A 59 -2.09 -15.06 9.51
CA ILE A 59 -3.07 -14.08 8.98
C ILE A 59 -3.24 -12.89 9.94
N ASP A 60 -3.26 -13.14 11.23
CA ASP A 60 -3.43 -12.09 12.26
C ASP A 60 -2.23 -11.14 12.25
N GLU A 61 -1.01 -11.67 12.14
CA GLU A 61 0.21 -10.86 12.01
C GLU A 61 0.18 -9.96 10.75
N PHE A 62 -0.33 -10.48 9.63
CA PHE A 62 -0.55 -9.66 8.44
C PHE A 62 -1.45 -8.46 8.73
N THR A 63 -2.59 -8.69 9.37
CA THR A 63 -3.58 -7.65 9.64
C THR A 63 -3.07 -6.62 10.63
N GLU A 64 -2.40 -7.04 11.70
CA GLU A 64 -1.81 -6.15 12.71
C GLU A 64 -0.68 -5.30 12.13
N THR A 65 0.30 -5.94 11.48
CA THR A 65 1.45 -5.25 10.89
C THR A 65 1.03 -4.26 9.81
N THR A 66 0.10 -4.66 8.94
CA THR A 66 -0.37 -3.78 7.86
C THR A 66 -1.21 -2.63 8.41
N SER A 67 -2.10 -2.88 9.37
CA SER A 67 -2.89 -1.82 10.02
C SER A 67 -1.99 -0.78 10.68
N LYS A 68 -0.96 -1.23 11.39
CA LYS A 68 0.03 -0.33 12.01
C LYS A 68 0.81 0.48 10.97
N ALA A 69 1.18 -0.13 9.86
CA ALA A 69 1.91 0.57 8.80
C ALA A 69 1.04 1.58 8.04
N ILE A 70 -0.28 1.34 7.92
CA ILE A 70 -1.23 2.35 7.41
C ILE A 70 -1.19 3.61 8.27
N GLU A 71 -1.07 3.46 9.60
CA GLU A 71 -0.94 4.58 10.54
C GLU A 71 0.44 5.26 10.43
N VAL A 72 1.51 4.49 10.63
CA VAL A 72 2.88 5.02 10.79
C VAL A 72 3.50 5.47 9.47
N VAL A 73 3.26 4.76 8.38
CA VAL A 73 3.83 5.02 7.06
C VAL A 73 2.83 5.71 6.15
N GLY A 74 1.57 5.26 6.16
CA GLY A 74 0.50 5.83 5.34
C GLY A 74 0.00 7.19 5.83
N GLY A 75 0.18 7.51 7.13
CA GLY A 75 -0.23 8.79 7.70
C GLY A 75 -1.70 8.85 8.11
N ALA A 76 -2.44 7.73 8.12
CA ALA A 76 -3.79 7.68 8.63
C ALA A 76 -3.80 7.67 10.17
N ALA A 77 -4.77 8.35 10.79
CA ALA A 77 -4.90 8.33 12.26
C ALA A 77 -5.28 6.94 12.79
N LYS A 78 -6.02 6.17 11.99
CA LYS A 78 -6.38 4.77 12.30
C LYS A 78 -6.32 3.92 11.03
N GLY A 79 -5.70 2.74 11.14
CA GLY A 79 -5.55 1.78 10.06
C GLY A 79 -6.34 0.51 10.28
N LYS A 80 -6.84 -0.09 9.19
CA LYS A 80 -7.40 -1.45 9.18
C LYS A 80 -6.96 -2.18 7.92
N ALA A 81 -6.57 -3.42 8.06
CA ALA A 81 -6.19 -4.28 6.95
C ALA A 81 -7.04 -5.55 6.92
N ILE A 82 -7.42 -5.96 5.72
CA ILE A 82 -8.14 -7.20 5.45
C ILE A 82 -7.38 -7.93 4.34
N ILE A 83 -7.18 -9.24 4.50
CA ILE A 83 -6.64 -10.09 3.44
C ILE A 83 -7.70 -11.09 2.98
N ILE A 84 -7.78 -11.29 1.68
CA ILE A 84 -8.65 -12.30 1.05
C ILE A 84 -7.74 -13.28 0.29
N LEU A 85 -7.81 -14.55 0.66
CA LEU A 85 -7.19 -15.64 -0.09
C LEU A 85 -8.20 -16.13 -1.13
N ASN A 86 -8.10 -15.62 -2.35
CA ASN A 86 -9.06 -15.87 -3.42
C ASN A 86 -8.88 -17.27 -4.04
N PRO A 87 -9.89 -18.17 -3.96
CA PRO A 87 -9.79 -19.54 -4.47
C PRO A 87 -10.13 -19.69 -5.94
N ALA A 88 -10.39 -18.60 -6.69
CA ALA A 88 -10.82 -18.67 -8.10
C ALA A 88 -9.88 -19.48 -8.99
N GLU A 89 -10.47 -20.21 -9.94
CA GLU A 89 -9.80 -20.93 -11.01
C GLU A 89 -10.36 -20.45 -12.38
N PRO A 90 -9.51 -19.96 -13.30
CA PRO A 90 -8.06 -19.78 -13.17
C PRO A 90 -7.72 -18.72 -12.10
N PRO A 91 -6.49 -18.78 -11.51
CA PRO A 91 -6.04 -17.84 -10.48
C PRO A 91 -6.14 -16.40 -10.95
N LEU A 92 -6.69 -15.53 -10.10
CA LEU A 92 -6.77 -14.09 -10.37
C LEU A 92 -5.49 -13.38 -9.92
N MET A 93 -5.09 -12.35 -10.68
CA MET A 93 -4.05 -11.42 -10.24
C MET A 93 -4.42 -10.75 -8.93
N MET A 94 -3.41 -10.30 -8.18
CA MET A 94 -3.61 -9.54 -6.96
C MET A 94 -4.44 -8.28 -7.26
N ARG A 95 -5.48 -8.06 -6.47
CA ARG A 95 -6.37 -6.90 -6.54
C ARG A 95 -6.55 -6.32 -5.16
N ASP A 96 -6.33 -5.02 -5.06
CA ASP A 96 -6.43 -4.35 -3.78
C ASP A 96 -7.37 -3.16 -3.86
N THR A 97 -8.04 -2.92 -2.75
CA THR A 97 -8.89 -1.75 -2.57
C THR A 97 -8.38 -0.96 -1.38
N VAL A 98 -8.29 0.35 -1.56
CA VAL A 98 -7.94 1.30 -0.50
C VAL A 98 -9.11 2.25 -0.28
N TYR A 99 -9.54 2.38 0.94
CA TYR A 99 -10.49 3.41 1.37
C TYR A 99 -9.81 4.35 2.34
N CYS A 100 -9.88 5.64 2.07
CA CYS A 100 -9.47 6.69 2.99
C CYS A 100 -10.67 7.59 3.32
N LEU A 101 -10.89 7.84 4.60
CA LEU A 101 -11.77 8.91 5.05
C LEU A 101 -10.90 10.06 5.55
N SER A 102 -10.96 11.20 4.88
CA SER A 102 -10.15 12.38 5.15
C SER A 102 -11.00 13.61 5.43
N GLU A 103 -10.34 14.70 5.86
CA GLU A 103 -10.91 16.02 5.75
C GLU A 103 -11.26 16.34 4.29
N MET A 104 -12.17 17.29 4.08
CA MET A 104 -12.52 17.75 2.73
C MET A 104 -11.29 18.38 2.08
N ALA A 105 -11.04 17.99 0.84
CA ALA A 105 -9.96 18.52 0.01
C ALA A 105 -10.37 18.46 -1.46
N ASP A 106 -9.55 19.02 -2.33
CA ASP A 106 -9.75 18.99 -3.77
C ASP A 106 -9.57 17.56 -4.31
N GLU A 107 -10.59 17.05 -5.01
CA GLU A 107 -10.61 15.70 -5.54
C GLU A 107 -9.58 15.49 -6.66
N ASP A 108 -9.38 16.51 -7.51
CA ASP A 108 -8.41 16.44 -8.60
C ASP A 108 -6.96 16.45 -8.05
N GLU A 109 -6.70 17.19 -6.97
CA GLU A 109 -5.40 17.19 -6.31
C GLU A 109 -5.08 15.83 -5.67
N ILE A 110 -6.07 15.20 -5.02
CA ILE A 110 -5.94 13.84 -4.49
C ILE A 110 -5.72 12.84 -5.62
N ALA A 111 -6.51 12.90 -6.69
CA ALA A 111 -6.36 12.00 -7.83
C ALA A 111 -4.96 12.11 -8.47
N ALA A 112 -4.49 13.33 -8.70
CA ALA A 112 -3.15 13.56 -9.24
C ALA A 112 -2.04 13.07 -8.30
N SER A 113 -2.22 13.18 -6.97
CA SER A 113 -1.27 12.64 -5.99
C SER A 113 -1.21 11.11 -6.04
N VAL A 114 -2.37 10.46 -6.15
CA VAL A 114 -2.48 8.99 -6.29
C VAL A 114 -1.84 8.51 -7.58
N GLU A 115 -2.10 9.18 -8.71
CA GLU A 115 -1.52 8.83 -10.01
C GLU A 115 0.02 8.98 -10.01
N ARG A 116 0.55 10.05 -9.46
CA ARG A 116 2.01 10.23 -9.30
C ARG A 116 2.61 9.12 -8.45
N MET A 117 1.98 8.80 -7.33
CA MET A 117 2.46 7.72 -6.45
C MET A 117 2.41 6.36 -7.14
N ALA A 118 1.36 6.07 -7.92
CA ALA A 118 1.28 4.84 -8.71
C ALA A 118 2.41 4.77 -9.74
N ALA A 119 2.71 5.86 -10.44
CA ALA A 119 3.83 5.93 -11.37
C ALA A 119 5.19 5.73 -10.68
N ASP A 120 5.35 6.19 -9.43
CA ASP A 120 6.57 5.95 -8.66
C ASP A 120 6.73 4.48 -8.25
N VAL A 121 5.65 3.79 -7.88
CA VAL A 121 5.67 2.35 -7.61
C VAL A 121 5.99 1.56 -8.89
N GLN A 122 5.44 1.95 -10.03
CA GLN A 122 5.69 1.30 -11.33
C GLN A 122 7.16 1.28 -11.73
N LYS A 123 7.99 2.18 -11.22
CA LYS A 123 9.44 2.19 -11.50
C LYS A 123 10.15 0.90 -11.05
N TYR A 124 9.60 0.19 -10.06
CA TYR A 124 10.15 -1.07 -9.58
C TYR A 124 9.16 -2.25 -9.61
N VAL A 125 7.87 -1.99 -9.83
CA VAL A 125 6.83 -2.99 -10.02
C VAL A 125 6.07 -2.66 -11.30
N ALA A 126 6.57 -3.09 -12.45
CA ALA A 126 6.02 -2.72 -13.76
C ALA A 126 4.54 -3.12 -13.95
N GLY A 127 4.10 -4.19 -13.29
CA GLY A 127 2.71 -4.66 -13.32
C GLY A 127 1.76 -3.99 -12.33
N TYR A 128 2.21 -2.98 -11.59
CA TYR A 128 1.36 -2.21 -10.67
C TYR A 128 0.54 -1.18 -11.44
N ARG A 129 -0.77 -1.14 -11.25
CA ARG A 129 -1.62 -0.17 -11.95
C ARG A 129 -2.91 0.15 -11.17
N LEU A 130 -3.40 1.37 -11.39
CA LEU A 130 -4.77 1.73 -11.03
C LEU A 130 -5.71 0.98 -11.97
N LYS A 131 -6.67 0.25 -11.40
CA LYS A 131 -7.66 -0.52 -12.16
C LYS A 131 -8.74 0.37 -12.79
N GLN A 132 -8.98 1.50 -12.18
CA GLN A 132 -9.93 2.52 -12.62
C GLN A 132 -9.56 3.87 -12.00
N LYS A 133 -10.23 4.94 -12.44
CA LYS A 133 -10.07 6.27 -11.85
C LYS A 133 -10.38 6.24 -10.35
N VAL A 134 -9.69 7.09 -9.59
CA VAL A 134 -9.99 7.32 -8.17
C VAL A 134 -11.44 7.77 -8.03
N GLN A 135 -12.14 7.24 -7.04
CA GLN A 135 -13.53 7.56 -6.78
C GLN A 135 -13.67 8.32 -5.47
N PHE A 136 -14.60 9.26 -5.45
CA PHE A 136 -14.87 10.11 -4.31
C PHE A 136 -16.33 10.06 -3.91
N ASP A 137 -16.58 10.02 -2.59
CA ASP A 137 -17.91 10.10 -1.99
C ASP A 137 -17.85 11.07 -0.82
N ILE A 138 -18.72 12.05 -0.79
CA ILE A 138 -18.86 12.95 0.35
C ILE A 138 -19.69 12.26 1.44
N ILE A 139 -19.14 12.15 2.63
CA ILE A 139 -19.85 11.71 3.83
C ILE A 139 -20.32 12.98 4.57
N PRO A 140 -21.58 13.37 4.44
CA PRO A 140 -22.06 14.64 5.00
C PRO A 140 -22.16 14.58 6.54
N ALA A 141 -21.95 15.72 7.19
CA ALA A 141 -22.08 15.82 8.65
C ALA A 141 -23.49 15.49 9.16
N SER A 142 -24.52 15.60 8.29
CA SER A 142 -25.91 15.20 8.60
C SER A 142 -26.11 13.68 8.64
N ARG A 143 -25.23 12.90 7.99
CA ARG A 143 -25.24 11.42 7.97
C ARG A 143 -23.84 10.85 8.18
N PRO A 144 -23.21 11.13 9.33
CA PRO A 144 -21.87 10.63 9.60
C PRO A 144 -21.87 9.11 9.74
N ILE A 145 -20.74 8.48 9.38
CA ILE A 145 -20.53 7.06 9.62
C ILE A 145 -19.80 6.86 10.95
N ASN A 146 -20.05 5.73 11.58
CA ASN A 146 -19.33 5.31 12.78
C ASN A 146 -18.20 4.36 12.38
N ILE A 147 -16.97 4.75 12.65
CA ILE A 147 -15.79 3.92 12.39
C ILE A 147 -15.25 3.45 13.73
N PRO A 148 -15.27 2.14 14.01
CA PRO A 148 -14.74 1.59 15.26
C PRO A 148 -13.29 2.01 15.52
N GLY A 149 -13.00 2.51 16.72
CA GLY A 149 -11.65 2.92 17.14
C GLY A 149 -11.18 4.29 16.62
N VAL A 150 -12.01 5.01 15.82
CA VAL A 150 -11.68 6.37 15.34
C VAL A 150 -12.50 7.42 16.07
N GLY A 151 -13.78 7.14 16.26
CA GLY A 151 -14.69 8.05 16.97
C GLY A 151 -16.14 7.68 16.67
N PRO A 152 -17.08 8.26 17.43
CA PRO A 152 -18.48 7.87 17.34
C PRO A 152 -19.15 8.30 16.04
N ARG A 153 -18.61 9.31 15.35
CA ARG A 153 -19.18 9.87 14.11
C ARG A 153 -18.11 10.57 13.29
N MET A 154 -17.96 10.14 12.06
CA MET A 154 -17.01 10.72 11.11
C MET A 154 -17.75 11.19 9.85
N SER A 155 -17.40 12.40 9.39
CA SER A 155 -17.79 12.97 8.11
C SER A 155 -16.53 13.44 7.37
N GLY A 156 -16.62 13.68 6.08
CA GLY A 156 -15.50 14.12 5.27
C GLY A 156 -15.55 13.56 3.85
N LEU A 157 -14.40 13.46 3.22
CA LEU A 157 -14.25 12.91 1.89
C LEU A 157 -13.79 11.44 1.97
N LYS A 158 -14.59 10.52 1.41
CA LYS A 158 -14.17 9.13 1.22
C LYS A 158 -13.52 8.99 -0.16
N THR A 159 -12.25 8.66 -0.17
CA THR A 159 -11.48 8.31 -1.37
C THR A 159 -11.40 6.80 -1.52
N SER A 160 -11.71 6.28 -2.71
CA SER A 160 -11.60 4.85 -3.04
C SER A 160 -10.62 4.66 -4.19
N VAL A 161 -9.57 3.85 -3.95
CA VAL A 161 -8.56 3.50 -4.95
C VAL A 161 -8.58 2.00 -5.19
N PHE A 162 -8.59 1.60 -6.46
CA PHE A 162 -8.61 0.20 -6.87
C PHE A 162 -7.35 -0.12 -7.66
N LEU A 163 -6.65 -1.15 -7.22
CA LEU A 163 -5.35 -1.56 -7.74
C LEU A 163 -5.40 -2.96 -8.33
N GLU A 164 -4.51 -3.19 -9.27
CA GLU A 164 -4.15 -4.52 -9.74
C GLU A 164 -2.63 -4.62 -9.82
N VAL A 165 -2.09 -5.72 -9.29
CA VAL A 165 -0.65 -6.00 -9.30
C VAL A 165 -0.41 -7.29 -10.04
N GLU A 166 0.14 -7.18 -11.24
CA GLU A 166 0.58 -8.29 -12.07
C GLU A 166 2.05 -8.58 -11.80
N GLY A 167 2.38 -9.83 -11.53
CA GLY A 167 3.77 -10.25 -11.38
C GLY A 167 4.51 -10.24 -12.71
N ALA A 168 5.82 -10.07 -12.67
CA ALA A 168 6.67 -10.03 -13.87
C ALA A 168 6.79 -11.36 -14.62
N ALA A 169 6.26 -12.44 -14.07
CA ALA A 169 6.26 -13.80 -14.66
C ALA A 169 7.66 -14.34 -14.99
N HIS A 170 8.69 -13.94 -14.24
CA HIS A 170 10.05 -14.44 -14.44
C HIS A 170 10.21 -15.87 -13.94
N TYR A 171 9.87 -16.13 -12.68
CA TYR A 171 9.93 -17.43 -12.03
C TYR A 171 8.55 -17.90 -11.56
N LEU A 172 7.79 -17.00 -10.95
CA LEU A 172 6.42 -17.26 -10.51
C LEU A 172 5.43 -16.79 -11.59
N PRO A 173 4.24 -17.40 -11.68
CA PRO A 173 3.21 -16.96 -12.61
C PRO A 173 2.76 -15.50 -12.37
N ALA A 174 2.25 -14.86 -13.41
CA ALA A 174 1.78 -13.46 -13.35
C ALA A 174 0.75 -13.18 -12.26
N TYR A 175 -0.06 -14.17 -11.86
CA TYR A 175 -1.02 -13.99 -10.77
C TYR A 175 -0.36 -13.80 -9.39
N ALA A 176 0.92 -14.17 -9.24
CA ALA A 176 1.68 -14.05 -7.99
C ALA A 176 2.26 -12.64 -7.77
N GLY A 177 1.53 -11.58 -8.15
CA GLY A 177 1.94 -10.19 -7.98
C GLY A 177 2.26 -9.81 -6.53
N ASN A 178 1.63 -10.47 -5.55
CA ASN A 178 1.93 -10.31 -4.13
C ASN A 178 3.36 -10.71 -3.76
N LEU A 179 3.90 -11.76 -4.36
CA LEU A 179 5.28 -12.19 -4.12
C LEU A 179 6.27 -11.29 -4.87
N ASP A 180 5.92 -10.93 -6.09
CA ASP A 180 6.76 -10.09 -6.94
C ASP A 180 6.93 -8.67 -6.37
N ILE A 181 5.87 -8.04 -5.87
CA ILE A 181 5.97 -6.70 -5.27
C ILE A 181 6.87 -6.70 -4.02
N MET A 182 6.86 -7.78 -3.22
CA MET A 182 7.73 -7.89 -2.04
C MET A 182 9.21 -7.97 -2.43
N THR A 183 9.53 -8.84 -3.39
CA THR A 183 10.91 -9.00 -3.86
C THR A 183 11.42 -7.76 -4.58
N SER A 184 10.58 -7.13 -5.40
CA SER A 184 10.91 -5.88 -6.11
C SER A 184 11.14 -4.71 -5.16
N ALA A 185 10.30 -4.56 -4.14
CA ALA A 185 10.47 -3.53 -3.12
C ALA A 185 11.75 -3.76 -2.29
N ALA A 186 12.02 -4.99 -1.88
CA ALA A 186 13.23 -5.34 -1.15
C ALA A 186 14.50 -5.10 -1.98
N LYS A 187 14.51 -5.54 -3.24
CA LYS A 187 15.61 -5.32 -4.18
C LYS A 187 15.90 -3.83 -4.35
N THR A 188 14.89 -3.04 -4.68
CA THR A 188 15.04 -1.58 -4.87
C THR A 188 15.57 -0.88 -3.63
N THR A 189 15.11 -1.30 -2.44
CA THR A 189 15.61 -0.75 -1.18
C THR A 189 17.09 -1.13 -0.96
N ALA A 190 17.44 -2.39 -1.16
CA ALA A 190 18.82 -2.87 -1.01
C ALA A 190 19.79 -2.20 -2.00
N GLU A 191 19.38 -2.02 -3.26
CA GLU A 191 20.18 -1.32 -4.29
C GLU A 191 20.44 0.14 -3.90
N ARG A 192 19.45 0.84 -3.34
CA ARG A 192 19.61 2.22 -2.86
C ARG A 192 20.55 2.30 -1.67
N MET A 193 20.43 1.40 -0.69
CA MET A 193 21.32 1.32 0.46
C MET A 193 22.75 1.00 0.03
N ALA A 194 22.94 0.07 -0.90
CA ALA A 194 24.27 -0.28 -1.45
C ALA A 194 24.90 0.91 -2.19
N ALA A 195 24.14 1.62 -3.02
CA ALA A 195 24.63 2.81 -3.72
C ALA A 195 25.11 3.89 -2.73
N ARG A 196 24.42 4.08 -1.62
CA ARG A 196 24.83 5.02 -0.57
C ARG A 196 26.12 4.59 0.13
N ILE A 197 26.25 3.31 0.49
CA ILE A 197 27.48 2.77 1.10
C ILE A 197 28.67 3.00 0.17
N LEU A 198 28.54 2.71 -1.12
CA LEU A 198 29.58 2.90 -2.11
C LEU A 198 29.97 4.38 -2.28
N ALA A 199 28.99 5.29 -2.30
CA ALA A 199 29.23 6.71 -2.38
C ALA A 199 30.00 7.24 -1.15
N THR A 200 29.65 6.78 0.06
CA THR A 200 30.33 7.16 1.29
C THR A 200 31.77 6.63 1.30
N ALA A 201 32.01 5.41 0.87
CA ALA A 201 33.36 4.83 0.79
C ALA A 201 34.24 5.58 -0.23
N ALA A 202 33.69 6.03 -1.36
CA ALA A 202 34.40 6.78 -2.38
C ALA A 202 34.77 8.20 -1.93
N THR A 203 34.03 8.81 -1.00
CA THR A 203 34.36 10.13 -0.41
C THR A 203 35.36 10.07 0.74
N ALA A 204 35.59 8.86 1.31
CA ALA A 204 36.51 8.64 2.41
C ALA A 204 37.90 8.17 1.94
N ALA A 205 38.10 7.87 0.67
CA ALA A 205 39.35 7.48 0.02
C ALA A 205 40.01 8.66 -0.68
#